data_d04f8f9d2bc9981394f879d85f2a946f
#
_entry.id   d04f8f9d2bc9981394f879d85f2a946f
#
_cell.length_a   1.000
_cell.length_b   1.000
_cell.length_c   1.000
_cell.angle_alpha   90.00
_cell.angle_beta   90.00
_cell.angle_gamma   90.00
#
_symmetry.space_group_name_H-M   'P 1'
#
loop_
_entity.id
_entity.type
_entity.pdbx_description
1 polymer ?
#
loop_
_entity_poly.entity_id
_entity_poly.type
_entity_poly.pdbx_seq_one_letter_code
_entity_poly.pdbx_strand_id
1 'polypeptide(L)'
;METKKHLSQNIKFLRKRKKVSQEIFSDAVGVKRTSVSGYEAGTNEPPLKILLAISEYFLIGIDQLIRDDLTNYPELRLQQLELGYGIDLEGKGLRIIATTVGDDNEDNIELVPEKAKAGYSNGFADPEYIKVLSTFRMPFLD
;
A
#
# COMPACT_ATOMS: atom_id res chain seq x y z
N MET A 1 -20.92 2.35 16.28
CA MET A 1 -20.86 3.83 16.24
C MET A 1 -19.44 4.41 16.25
N GLU A 2 -18.45 3.69 16.74
CA GLU A 2 -17.05 4.12 16.70
C GLU A 2 -16.46 4.18 15.27
N THR A 3 -16.87 3.28 14.40
CA THR A 3 -16.39 3.18 13.01
C THR A 3 -16.61 4.46 12.19
N LYS A 4 -17.74 5.16 12.39
CA LYS A 4 -18.02 6.43 11.71
C LYS A 4 -17.06 7.55 12.09
N LYS A 5 -16.62 7.55 13.33
CA LYS A 5 -15.70 8.56 13.86
C LYS A 5 -14.31 8.42 13.25
N HIS A 6 -13.82 7.19 13.11
CA HIS A 6 -12.51 6.94 12.51
C HIS A 6 -12.51 7.31 11.02
N LEU A 7 -13.51 6.90 10.25
CA LEU A 7 -13.59 7.22 8.82
C LEU A 7 -13.49 8.73 8.55
N SER A 8 -14.29 9.54 9.25
CA SER A 8 -14.30 10.99 9.07
C SER A 8 -12.97 11.65 9.45
N GLN A 9 -12.41 11.22 10.58
CA GLN A 9 -11.12 11.68 11.06
C GLN A 9 -10.00 11.30 10.11
N ASN A 10 -10.01 10.07 9.62
CA ASN A 10 -9.01 9.54 8.70
C ASN A 10 -9.03 10.28 7.36
N ILE A 11 -10.20 10.50 6.77
CA ILE A 11 -10.32 11.26 5.51
C ILE A 11 -9.71 12.67 5.68
N LYS A 12 -10.10 13.37 6.74
CA LYS A 12 -9.59 14.72 7.04
C LYS A 12 -8.08 14.72 7.30
N PHE A 13 -7.59 13.75 8.06
CA PHE A 13 -6.17 13.59 8.39
C PHE A 13 -5.33 13.35 7.13
N LEU A 14 -5.71 12.38 6.30
CA LEU A 14 -5.00 12.01 5.08
C LEU A 14 -4.98 13.15 4.05
N ARG A 15 -6.11 13.86 3.87
CA ARG A 15 -6.16 15.02 3.00
C ARG A 15 -5.20 16.12 3.48
N LYS A 16 -5.21 16.45 4.77
CA LYS A 16 -4.29 17.45 5.34
C LYS A 16 -2.83 17.02 5.19
N ARG A 17 -2.55 15.73 5.38
CA ARG A 17 -1.22 15.16 5.23
C ARG A 17 -0.72 15.31 3.77
N LYS A 18 -1.57 15.06 2.78
CA LYS A 18 -1.26 15.32 1.37
C LYS A 18 -1.24 16.82 1.02
N LYS A 19 -1.57 17.71 1.96
CA LYS A 19 -1.60 19.18 1.79
C LYS A 19 -2.53 19.63 0.66
N VAL A 20 -3.61 18.90 0.40
CA VAL A 20 -4.61 19.26 -0.62
C VAL A 20 -5.84 19.91 0.02
N SER A 21 -6.47 20.86 -0.72
CA SER A 21 -7.72 21.50 -0.29
C SER A 21 -8.90 20.53 -0.42
N GLN A 22 -10.02 20.84 0.25
CA GLN A 22 -11.25 20.07 0.06
C GLN A 22 -11.75 20.12 -1.37
N GLU A 23 -11.49 21.19 -2.10
CA GLU A 23 -11.86 21.38 -3.50
C GLU A 23 -11.06 20.43 -4.41
N ILE A 24 -9.74 20.46 -4.31
CA ILE A 24 -8.86 19.57 -5.09
C ILE A 24 -9.19 18.09 -4.79
N PHE A 25 -9.42 17.77 -3.54
CA PHE A 25 -9.78 16.41 -3.15
C PHE A 25 -11.15 15.99 -3.67
N SER A 26 -12.15 16.90 -3.64
CA SER A 26 -13.49 16.62 -4.18
C SER A 26 -13.48 16.33 -5.68
N ASP A 27 -12.70 17.08 -6.43
CA ASP A 27 -12.53 16.87 -7.87
C ASP A 27 -11.86 15.52 -8.15
N ALA A 28 -10.83 15.17 -7.37
CA ALA A 28 -10.12 13.91 -7.53
C ALA A 28 -10.99 12.67 -7.27
N VAL A 29 -11.92 12.73 -6.31
CA VAL A 29 -12.82 11.60 -5.99
C VAL A 29 -14.19 11.70 -6.68
N GLY A 30 -14.41 12.74 -7.50
CA GLY A 30 -15.61 12.90 -8.31
C GLY A 30 -16.88 13.27 -7.53
N VAL A 31 -16.75 14.11 -6.49
CA VAL A 31 -17.89 14.60 -5.70
C VAL A 31 -17.85 16.13 -5.56
N LYS A 32 -18.92 16.70 -5.01
CA LYS A 32 -18.93 18.13 -4.66
C LYS A 32 -18.12 18.40 -3.38
N ARG A 33 -17.49 19.57 -3.28
CA ARG A 33 -16.78 20.03 -2.08
C ARG A 33 -17.63 19.92 -0.81
N THR A 34 -18.94 20.23 -0.91
CA THR A 34 -19.89 20.13 0.20
C THR A 34 -20.03 18.69 0.72
N SER A 35 -19.94 17.69 -0.17
CA SER A 35 -19.95 16.28 0.22
C SER A 35 -18.70 15.91 0.99
N VAL A 36 -17.52 16.35 0.54
CA VAL A 36 -16.25 16.15 1.26
C VAL A 36 -16.31 16.78 2.65
N SER A 37 -16.82 18.00 2.74
CA SER A 37 -17.01 18.68 4.04
C SER A 37 -17.92 17.87 4.97
N GLY A 38 -19.00 17.29 4.45
CA GLY A 38 -19.90 16.43 5.21
C GLY A 38 -19.23 15.11 5.66
N TYR A 39 -18.41 14.50 4.80
CA TYR A 39 -17.64 13.29 5.14
C TYR A 39 -16.63 13.56 6.25
N GLU A 40 -15.89 14.66 6.17
CA GLU A 40 -14.91 15.06 7.19
C GLU A 40 -15.54 15.50 8.51
N ALA A 41 -16.75 16.03 8.46
CA ALA A 41 -17.52 16.39 9.67
C ALA A 41 -18.25 15.20 10.30
N GLY A 42 -18.35 14.05 9.59
CA GLY A 42 -19.10 12.88 10.03
C GLY A 42 -20.61 13.05 9.95
N THR A 43 -21.10 14.09 9.26
CA THR A 43 -22.55 14.33 9.05
C THR A 43 -23.12 13.44 7.93
N ASN A 44 -22.29 13.09 6.96
CA ASN A 44 -22.65 12.23 5.85
C ASN A 44 -21.63 11.08 5.71
N GLU A 45 -22.08 9.95 5.18
CA GLU A 45 -21.22 8.82 4.84
C GLU A 45 -20.99 8.78 3.33
N PRO A 46 -19.75 8.54 2.87
CA PRO A 46 -19.50 8.32 1.46
C PRO A 46 -20.14 6.99 1.01
N PRO A 47 -20.87 6.96 -0.12
CA PRO A 47 -21.33 5.71 -0.70
C PRO A 47 -20.15 4.85 -1.12
N LEU A 48 -20.36 3.53 -1.25
CA LEU A 48 -19.30 2.56 -1.53
C LEU A 48 -18.41 2.94 -2.72
N LYS A 49 -19.02 3.45 -3.80
CA LYS A 49 -18.26 3.92 -4.98
C LYS A 49 -17.27 5.03 -4.64
N ILE A 50 -17.67 5.97 -3.81
CA ILE A 50 -16.81 7.10 -3.40
C ILE A 50 -15.79 6.64 -2.37
N LEU A 51 -16.16 5.70 -1.50
CA LEU A 51 -15.24 5.10 -0.54
C LEU A 51 -14.09 4.35 -1.25
N LEU A 52 -14.38 3.65 -2.35
CA LEU A 52 -13.37 3.06 -3.23
C LEU A 52 -12.45 4.12 -3.83
N ALA A 53 -13.02 5.19 -4.40
CA ALA A 53 -12.21 6.28 -4.96
C ALA A 53 -11.31 6.96 -3.90
N ILE A 54 -11.79 7.11 -2.67
CA ILE A 54 -11.01 7.62 -1.54
C ILE A 54 -9.85 6.66 -1.18
N SER A 55 -10.14 5.37 -1.12
CA SER A 55 -9.17 4.31 -0.85
C SER A 55 -8.05 4.31 -1.90
N GLU A 56 -8.40 4.36 -3.18
CA GLU A 56 -7.46 4.44 -4.29
C GLU A 56 -6.63 5.75 -4.28
N TYR A 57 -7.27 6.87 -3.99
CA TYR A 57 -6.60 8.17 -3.95
C TYR A 57 -5.53 8.25 -2.86
N PHE A 58 -5.79 7.64 -1.70
CA PHE A 58 -4.85 7.63 -0.58
C PHE A 58 -3.97 6.37 -0.53
N LEU A 59 -4.20 5.38 -1.40
CA LEU A 59 -3.53 4.08 -1.41
C LEU A 59 -3.67 3.33 -0.07
N ILE A 60 -4.84 3.43 0.56
CA ILE A 60 -5.14 2.83 1.86
C ILE A 60 -6.36 1.92 1.72
N GLY A 61 -6.30 0.73 2.28
CA GLY A 61 -7.42 -0.20 2.27
C GLY A 61 -8.68 0.36 2.94
N ILE A 62 -9.85 0.05 2.38
CA ILE A 62 -11.14 0.49 2.93
C ILE A 62 -11.30 0.02 4.39
N ASP A 63 -10.85 -1.18 4.69
CA ASP A 63 -10.90 -1.74 6.05
C ASP A 63 -10.11 -0.86 7.04
N GLN A 64 -8.90 -0.46 6.67
CA GLN A 64 -8.07 0.45 7.46
C GLN A 64 -8.70 1.83 7.61
N LEU A 65 -9.30 2.37 6.53
CA LEU A 65 -9.99 3.65 6.57
C LEU A 65 -11.16 3.68 7.58
N ILE A 66 -11.85 2.54 7.73
CA ILE A 66 -13.06 2.44 8.55
C ILE A 66 -12.74 2.05 10.00
N ARG A 67 -11.83 1.10 10.20
CA ARG A 67 -11.61 0.47 11.51
C ARG A 67 -10.49 1.09 12.31
N ASP A 68 -9.43 1.51 11.64
CA ASP A 68 -8.22 1.97 12.29
C ASP A 68 -8.26 3.47 12.56
N ASP A 69 -7.64 3.90 13.64
CA ASP A 69 -7.34 5.30 13.87
C ASP A 69 -5.97 5.63 13.27
N LEU A 70 -5.96 6.09 12.03
CA LEU A 70 -4.73 6.42 11.30
C LEU A 70 -3.98 7.60 11.91
N THR A 71 -4.62 8.41 12.74
CA THR A 71 -3.95 9.54 13.41
C THR A 71 -2.94 9.07 14.47
N ASN A 72 -3.11 7.85 14.96
CA ASN A 72 -2.22 7.22 15.94
C ASN A 72 -1.14 6.34 15.30
N TYR A 73 -1.09 6.26 13.96
CA TYR A 73 -0.07 5.46 13.28
C TYR A 73 1.31 6.13 13.38
N PRO A 74 2.38 5.34 13.63
CA PRO A 74 3.75 5.84 13.54
C PRO A 74 4.04 6.41 12.16
N GLU A 75 4.86 7.47 12.10
CA GLU A 75 5.22 8.15 10.86
C GLU A 75 5.77 7.20 9.79
N LEU A 76 6.63 6.26 10.20
CA LEU A 76 7.20 5.25 9.32
C LEU A 76 6.12 4.40 8.63
N ARG A 77 5.07 4.01 9.38
CA ARG A 77 3.96 3.21 8.83
C ARG A 77 3.11 4.02 7.86
N LEU A 78 2.88 5.31 8.14
CA LEU A 78 2.18 6.20 7.22
C LEU A 78 2.95 6.39 5.91
N GLN A 79 4.28 6.56 5.99
CA GLN A 79 5.14 6.64 4.81
C GLN A 79 5.12 5.34 3.99
N GLN A 80 5.12 4.18 4.64
CA GLN A 80 5.01 2.88 3.96
C GLN A 80 3.69 2.74 3.21
N LEU A 81 2.58 3.20 3.79
CA LEU A 81 1.27 3.21 3.12
C LEU A 81 1.28 4.16 1.90
N GLU A 82 1.84 5.36 2.04
CA GLU A 82 1.94 6.35 0.96
C GLU A 82 2.83 5.88 -0.21
N LEU A 83 3.83 5.07 0.07
CA LEU A 83 4.72 4.47 -0.94
C LEU A 83 4.10 3.22 -1.60
N GLY A 84 2.90 2.80 -1.20
CA GLY A 84 2.21 1.65 -1.77
C GLY A 84 2.77 0.29 -1.36
N TYR A 85 3.65 0.23 -0.35
CA TYR A 85 4.21 -1.04 0.14
C TYR A 85 3.16 -1.94 0.82
N GLY A 86 1.94 -1.46 1.02
CA GLY A 86 0.85 -2.22 1.64
C GLY A 86 -0.14 -2.86 0.66
N ILE A 87 -0.16 -2.42 -0.60
CA ILE A 87 -1.14 -2.89 -1.60
C ILE A 87 -0.43 -3.04 -2.93
N ASP A 88 -0.09 -4.26 -3.29
CA ASP A 88 0.31 -4.60 -4.66
C ASP A 88 -0.95 -4.68 -5.53
N LEU A 89 -1.46 -3.52 -5.96
CA LEU A 89 -2.70 -3.41 -6.73
C LEU A 89 -2.58 -3.96 -8.16
N GLU A 90 -1.36 -4.11 -8.68
CA GLU A 90 -1.12 -4.53 -10.07
C GLU A 90 -0.17 -5.72 -10.21
N GLY A 91 0.34 -6.27 -9.11
CA GLY A 91 1.27 -7.41 -9.18
C GLY A 91 2.61 -7.10 -9.86
N LYS A 92 3.00 -5.82 -9.96
CA LYS A 92 4.25 -5.39 -10.62
C LYS A 92 5.43 -5.23 -9.66
N GLY A 93 5.26 -5.60 -8.39
CA GLY A 93 6.30 -5.51 -7.38
C GLY A 93 7.31 -6.65 -7.44
N LEU A 94 8.56 -6.34 -7.22
CA LEU A 94 9.60 -7.33 -6.94
C LEU A 94 9.36 -7.92 -5.54
N ARG A 95 9.24 -9.25 -5.45
CA ARG A 95 9.20 -9.96 -4.17
C ARG A 95 10.57 -10.58 -3.88
N ILE A 96 11.11 -10.29 -2.72
CA ILE A 96 12.26 -11.02 -2.20
C ILE A 96 11.73 -12.36 -1.69
N ILE A 97 12.13 -13.45 -2.31
CA ILE A 97 11.65 -14.80 -2.00
C ILE A 97 12.62 -15.53 -1.07
N ALA A 98 13.91 -15.29 -1.21
CA ALA A 98 14.92 -15.86 -0.35
C ALA A 98 16.13 -14.92 -0.25
N THR A 99 16.74 -14.86 0.91
CA THR A 99 18.07 -14.29 1.12
C THR A 99 19.00 -15.41 1.51
N THR A 100 20.11 -15.57 0.79
CA THR A 100 21.17 -16.53 1.12
C THR A 100 22.43 -15.75 1.46
N VAL A 101 23.13 -16.17 2.50
CA VAL A 101 24.42 -15.59 2.86
C VAL A 101 25.51 -16.27 2.03
N GLY A 102 26.31 -15.48 1.33
CA GLY A 102 27.48 -16.00 0.59
C GLY A 102 28.59 -16.47 1.53
N ASP A 103 29.55 -17.21 1.01
CA ASP A 103 30.74 -17.68 1.75
C ASP A 103 31.60 -16.52 2.30
N ASP A 104 31.42 -15.32 1.78
CA ASP A 104 32.02 -14.06 2.21
C ASP A 104 31.19 -13.29 3.26
N ASN A 105 30.12 -13.90 3.78
CA ASN A 105 29.18 -13.31 4.73
C ASN A 105 28.41 -12.09 4.19
N GLU A 106 28.28 -11.96 2.87
CA GLU A 106 27.42 -10.96 2.23
C GLU A 106 26.04 -11.54 1.92
N ASP A 107 24.99 -10.73 2.09
CA ASP A 107 23.62 -11.13 1.78
C ASP A 107 23.40 -11.21 0.28
N ASN A 108 23.05 -12.38 -0.22
CA ASN A 108 22.63 -12.58 -1.60
C ASN A 108 21.09 -12.59 -1.68
N ILE A 109 20.52 -11.67 -2.47
CA ILE A 109 19.10 -11.57 -2.67
C ILE A 109 18.74 -12.18 -4.03
N GLU A 110 17.89 -13.20 -4.03
CA GLU A 110 17.36 -13.78 -5.24
C GLU A 110 16.17 -12.96 -5.74
N LEU A 111 16.32 -12.36 -6.92
CA LEU A 111 15.29 -11.59 -7.59
C LEU A 111 14.53 -12.47 -8.57
N VAL A 112 13.26 -12.73 -8.31
CA VAL A 112 12.39 -13.46 -9.24
C VAL A 112 11.50 -12.47 -9.99
N PRO A 113 11.66 -12.37 -11.32
CA PRO A 113 10.79 -11.56 -12.15
C PRO A 113 9.35 -12.09 -12.09
N GLU A 114 8.39 -11.20 -12.07
CA GLU A 114 6.97 -11.55 -11.95
C GLU A 114 6.47 -12.51 -13.05
N LYS A 115 7.06 -12.45 -14.24
CA LYS A 115 6.77 -13.39 -15.35
C LYS A 115 7.05 -14.86 -15.03
N ALA A 116 7.85 -15.14 -14.00
CA ALA A 116 8.11 -16.49 -13.51
C ALA A 116 6.99 -17.08 -12.64
N LYS A 117 5.98 -16.27 -12.29
CA LYS A 117 4.87 -16.65 -11.38
C LYS A 117 4.09 -17.90 -11.89
N ALA A 118 3.90 -18.00 -13.19
CA ALA A 118 3.18 -19.13 -13.80
C ALA A 118 3.92 -20.48 -13.73
N GLY A 119 5.25 -20.45 -13.65
CA GLY A 119 6.07 -21.67 -13.52
C GLY A 119 6.34 -22.10 -12.07
N TYR A 120 6.04 -21.21 -11.11
CA TYR A 120 6.37 -21.41 -9.72
C TYR A 120 5.59 -22.52 -9.02
N SER A 121 4.35 -22.75 -9.44
CA SER A 121 3.51 -23.79 -8.84
C SER A 121 4.03 -25.22 -9.06
N ASN A 122 4.83 -25.44 -10.10
CA ASN A 122 5.33 -26.76 -10.47
C ASN A 122 6.84 -26.97 -10.22
N GLY A 123 7.61 -25.90 -9.99
CA GLY A 123 9.07 -25.98 -9.91
C GLY A 123 9.68 -25.61 -8.55
N PHE A 124 8.86 -25.16 -7.58
CA PHE A 124 9.37 -24.65 -6.31
C PHE A 124 10.11 -25.69 -5.46
N ALA A 125 9.86 -26.95 -5.68
CA ALA A 125 10.52 -28.06 -4.97
C ALA A 125 11.72 -28.67 -5.72
N ASP A 126 12.07 -28.14 -6.92
CA ASP A 126 13.17 -28.66 -7.71
C ASP A 126 14.47 -27.88 -7.44
N PRO A 127 15.48 -28.52 -6.81
CA PRO A 127 16.75 -27.87 -6.50
C PRO A 127 17.53 -27.39 -7.73
N GLU A 128 17.28 -27.98 -8.91
CA GLU A 128 17.95 -27.57 -10.16
C GLU A 128 17.32 -26.30 -10.73
N TYR A 129 16.01 -26.08 -10.50
CA TYR A 129 15.33 -24.88 -10.95
C TYR A 129 15.84 -23.63 -10.21
N ILE A 130 16.13 -23.75 -8.92
CA ILE A 130 16.64 -22.65 -8.09
C ILE A 130 18.06 -22.25 -8.52
N LYS A 131 18.89 -23.20 -8.98
CA LYS A 131 20.25 -22.91 -9.47
C LYS A 131 20.29 -22.07 -10.75
N VAL A 132 19.19 -22.02 -11.50
CA VAL A 132 19.07 -21.25 -12.76
C VAL A 132 18.66 -19.81 -12.51
N LEU A 133 18.18 -19.49 -11.30
CA LEU A 133 17.84 -18.12 -10.94
C LEU A 133 19.10 -17.29 -10.78
N SER A 134 19.14 -16.16 -11.47
CA SER A 134 20.25 -15.21 -11.35
C SER A 134 20.27 -14.58 -9.94
N THR A 135 21.37 -14.78 -9.24
CA THR A 135 21.64 -14.09 -7.96
C THR A 135 22.19 -12.70 -8.24
N PHE A 136 21.67 -11.71 -7.52
CA PHE A 136 22.12 -10.33 -7.61
C PHE A 136 22.69 -9.87 -6.27
N ARG A 137 23.92 -9.35 -6.28
CA ARG A 137 24.53 -8.73 -5.10
C ARG A 137 24.12 -7.26 -5.05
N MET A 138 23.61 -6.83 -3.92
CA MET A 138 23.31 -5.43 -3.68
C MET A 138 24.55 -4.71 -3.16
N PRO A 139 25.10 -3.72 -3.91
CA PRO A 139 26.36 -3.03 -3.53
C PRO A 139 26.18 -1.98 -2.43
N PHE A 140 25.01 -1.89 -1.80
CA PHE A 140 24.70 -0.79 -0.86
C PHE A 140 24.54 -1.22 0.60
N LEU A 141 24.95 -2.43 0.96
CA LEU A 141 24.88 -2.95 2.34
C LEU A 141 26.26 -3.11 3.00
N ASP A 142 27.21 -2.26 2.60
CA ASP A 142 28.47 -2.12 3.33
C ASP A 142 28.32 -1.25 4.58
#